data_4ea47971db1ef02a9813076df26090df
#
_entry.id   4ea47971db1ef02a9813076df26090df
#
_cell.length_a   1.000
_cell.length_b   1.000
_cell.length_c   1.000
_cell.angle_alpha   90.00
_cell.angle_beta   90.00
_cell.angle_gamma   90.00
#
_symmetry.space_group_name_H-M   'P 1'
#
loop_
_entity.id
_entity.type
_entity.pdbx_description
1 polymer ?
#
loop_
_entity_poly.entity_id
_entity_poly.type
_entity_poly.pdbx_seq_one_letter_code
_entity_poly.pdbx_strand_id
1 'polypeptide(L)'
;MARSRLPSSSRTARPPSRSIAGLGVIPGHVVRLRVDDPRLKVPHIGWNQVEIRRPDPLFAGIAEGAYLYFDHSYYAAPADPAVIALATEHGVTMTAALRRDNVFACQFHPEKSQAVGLQLLRNFVERA
;
A
#
# COMPACT_ATOMS: atom_id res chain seq x y z
N MET A 1 -11.14 -3.36 -2.97
CA MET A 1 -10.15 -3.68 -3.29
C MET A 1 -9.77 -4.49 -4.48
N ALA A 2 -8.68 -5.11 -4.45
CA ALA A 2 -8.17 -5.78 -5.61
C ALA A 2 -8.97 -7.05 -5.89
N ARG A 3 -9.13 -7.33 -7.17
CA ARG A 3 -9.70 -8.58 -7.59
C ARG A 3 -8.58 -9.55 -7.86
N SER A 4 -8.68 -10.69 -7.27
CA SER A 4 -7.72 -11.74 -7.51
C SER A 4 -7.95 -12.31 -8.89
N ARG A 5 -7.03 -12.08 -9.81
CA ARG A 5 -7.16 -12.54 -11.14
C ARG A 5 -5.80 -12.84 -11.71
N LEU A 6 -5.53 -14.10 -11.94
CA LEU A 6 -4.24 -14.55 -12.40
C LEU A 6 -4.23 -14.72 -13.90
N PRO A 7 -3.36 -14.03 -14.62
CA PRO A 7 -3.07 -14.44 -15.98
C PRO A 7 -2.47 -15.82 -15.97
N SER A 8 -2.66 -16.55 -17.03
CA SER A 8 -2.19 -17.92 -17.09
C SER A 8 -0.69 -18.03 -16.82
N SER A 9 0.08 -17.03 -17.25
CA SER A 9 1.51 -17.04 -17.08
C SER A 9 1.96 -16.92 -15.63
N SER A 10 1.13 -16.41 -14.76
CA SER A 10 1.51 -16.25 -13.36
C SER A 10 1.02 -17.37 -12.48
N ARG A 11 0.53 -18.42 -13.09
CA ARG A 11 0.03 -19.56 -12.34
C ARG A 11 1.08 -20.37 -11.66
N THR A 12 2.34 -20.14 -12.00
CA THR A 12 3.43 -20.79 -11.31
C THR A 12 3.47 -20.42 -9.85
N ALA A 13 3.05 -19.20 -9.54
CA ALA A 13 2.96 -18.79 -8.15
C ALA A 13 1.73 -19.45 -7.54
N ARG A 14 1.96 -20.20 -6.49
CA ARG A 14 0.88 -20.84 -5.82
C ARG A 14 0.00 -19.84 -5.13
N PRO A 15 -1.27 -19.71 -5.46
CA PRO A 15 -2.14 -18.80 -4.75
C PRO A 15 -2.32 -19.27 -3.31
N PRO A 16 -2.70 -18.40 -2.39
CA PRO A 16 -3.02 -18.83 -1.05
C PRO A 16 -4.17 -19.83 -1.09
N SER A 17 -4.20 -20.72 -0.13
CA SER A 17 -5.22 -21.76 -0.06
C SER A 17 -6.62 -21.17 0.00
N ARG A 18 -6.74 -19.91 0.41
CA ARG A 18 -7.99 -19.21 0.39
C ARG A 18 -7.84 -17.99 -0.47
N SER A 19 -8.58 -17.95 -1.53
CA SER A 19 -8.58 -16.83 -2.45
C SER A 19 -9.98 -16.25 -2.49
N ILE A 20 -10.10 -14.99 -2.13
CA ILE A 20 -11.38 -14.29 -2.11
C ILE A 20 -11.32 -13.17 -3.11
N ALA A 21 -12.31 -13.13 -3.99
CA ALA A 21 -12.38 -12.05 -4.96
C ALA A 21 -12.75 -10.75 -4.24
N GLY A 22 -12.01 -9.69 -4.51
CA GLY A 22 -12.33 -8.36 -4.03
C GLY A 22 -13.28 -7.66 -4.99
N LEU A 23 -13.45 -6.35 -4.77
CA LEU A 23 -14.36 -5.55 -5.58
C LEU A 23 -13.88 -5.36 -7.01
N GLY A 24 -12.59 -5.55 -7.26
CA GLY A 24 -12.05 -5.42 -8.60
C GLY A 24 -11.87 -3.99 -9.06
N VAL A 25 -11.89 -3.03 -8.14
CA VAL A 25 -11.69 -1.62 -8.50
C VAL A 25 -10.28 -1.40 -9.02
N ILE A 26 -9.29 -1.99 -8.34
CA ILE A 26 -7.90 -1.99 -8.78
C ILE A 26 -7.47 -3.44 -8.89
N PRO A 27 -7.21 -3.94 -10.10
CA PRO A 27 -6.83 -5.34 -10.28
C PRO A 27 -5.51 -5.67 -9.61
N GLY A 28 -5.41 -6.88 -9.08
CA GLY A 28 -4.20 -7.37 -8.44
C GLY A 28 -4.50 -8.35 -7.34
N HIS A 29 -3.53 -8.52 -6.47
CA HIS A 29 -3.60 -9.46 -5.35
C HIS A 29 -3.30 -8.76 -4.05
N VAL A 30 -3.73 -9.36 -2.96
CA VAL A 30 -3.28 -9.01 -1.62
C VAL A 30 -2.44 -10.20 -1.15
N VAL A 31 -1.20 -9.93 -0.81
CA VAL A 31 -0.23 -10.99 -0.48
C VAL A 31 0.23 -10.84 0.97
N ARG A 32 0.61 -11.97 1.56
CA ARG A 32 1.12 -11.96 2.91
C ARG A 32 2.54 -11.45 2.94
N LEU A 33 2.83 -10.58 3.90
CA LEU A 33 4.18 -10.08 4.13
C LEU A 33 5.05 -11.23 4.65
N ARG A 34 6.18 -11.45 3.98
CA ARG A 34 7.16 -12.45 4.39
C ARG A 34 8.52 -11.79 4.40
N VAL A 35 9.21 -11.90 5.52
CA VAL A 35 10.53 -11.33 5.69
C VAL A 35 11.47 -12.41 6.19
N ASP A 36 12.70 -12.40 5.70
CA ASP A 36 13.70 -13.37 6.08
C ASP A 36 14.59 -12.88 7.22
N ASP A 37 14.59 -11.58 7.47
CA ASP A 37 15.43 -10.99 8.52
C ASP A 37 14.75 -11.21 9.87
N PRO A 38 15.39 -11.95 10.78
CA PRO A 38 14.79 -12.22 12.10
C PRO A 38 14.62 -10.99 12.97
N ARG A 39 15.27 -9.87 12.62
CA ARG A 39 15.11 -8.62 13.35
C ARG A 39 13.81 -7.90 12.98
N LEU A 40 13.19 -8.29 11.86
CA LEU A 40 11.96 -7.70 11.41
C LEU A 40 10.80 -8.62 11.73
N LYS A 41 9.71 -8.06 12.17
CA LYS A 41 8.55 -8.82 12.63
C LYS A 41 7.36 -8.65 11.70
N VAL A 42 6.52 -9.66 11.68
CA VAL A 42 5.21 -9.63 11.05
C VAL A 42 4.19 -9.87 12.14
N PRO A 43 3.23 -8.98 12.33
CA PRO A 43 2.86 -7.83 11.49
C PRO A 43 3.89 -6.70 11.47
N HIS A 44 3.84 -5.91 10.41
CA HIS A 44 4.57 -4.65 10.31
C HIS A 44 3.79 -3.62 11.11
N ILE A 45 4.28 -3.31 12.30
CA ILE A 45 3.60 -2.39 13.21
C ILE A 45 4.55 -1.27 13.60
N GLY A 46 4.06 -0.04 13.53
CA GLY A 46 4.81 1.13 13.96
C GLY A 46 5.04 2.12 12.86
N TRP A 47 5.97 3.02 13.11
CA TRP A 47 6.28 4.11 12.19
C TRP A 47 7.27 3.65 11.15
N ASN A 48 7.01 3.98 9.89
CA ASN A 48 7.94 3.71 8.82
C ASN A 48 7.85 4.80 7.77
N GLN A 49 8.94 4.95 7.03
CA GLN A 49 9.05 5.98 6.02
C GLN A 49 8.44 5.54 4.71
N VAL A 50 7.85 6.48 3.99
CA VAL A 50 7.28 6.19 2.68
C VAL A 50 8.08 6.87 1.59
N GLU A 51 8.14 6.21 0.44
CA GLU A 51 8.74 6.72 -0.78
C GLU A 51 7.62 7.13 -1.73
N ILE A 52 7.69 8.36 -2.24
CA ILE A 52 6.70 8.83 -3.20
C ILE A 52 7.08 8.27 -4.57
N ARG A 53 6.26 7.37 -5.09
CA ARG A 53 6.51 6.73 -6.38
C ARG A 53 5.97 7.55 -7.53
N ARG A 54 4.93 8.35 -7.28
CA ARG A 54 4.40 9.24 -8.30
C ARG A 54 3.84 10.49 -7.64
N PRO A 55 4.11 11.65 -8.21
CA PRO A 55 3.53 12.89 -7.67
C PRO A 55 2.02 12.85 -7.72
N ASP A 56 1.40 13.44 -6.72
CA ASP A 56 -0.05 13.48 -6.61
C ASP A 56 -0.43 14.69 -5.75
N PRO A 57 -1.49 15.41 -6.11
CA PRO A 57 -1.96 16.52 -5.26
C PRO A 57 -2.25 16.11 -3.83
N LEU A 58 -2.56 14.82 -3.60
CA LEU A 58 -2.80 14.33 -2.25
C LEU A 58 -1.55 14.37 -1.38
N PHE A 59 -0.37 14.48 -1.98
CA PHE A 59 0.88 14.52 -1.23
C PHE A 59 1.41 15.94 -1.05
N ALA A 60 0.58 16.95 -1.31
CA ALA A 60 1.00 18.34 -1.12
C ALA A 60 1.36 18.56 0.35
N GLY A 61 2.55 19.12 0.59
CA GLY A 61 3.04 19.35 1.95
C GLY A 61 3.57 18.12 2.64
N ILE A 62 3.64 16.98 1.97
CA ILE A 62 4.17 15.74 2.53
C ILE A 62 5.54 15.49 1.92
N ALA A 63 6.55 15.36 2.77
CA ALA A 63 7.92 15.20 2.32
C ALA A 63 8.22 13.76 1.94
N GLU A 64 9.15 13.59 1.02
CA GLU A 64 9.73 12.29 0.74
C GLU A 64 10.34 11.75 2.02
N GLY A 65 10.08 10.49 2.33
CA GLY A 65 10.59 9.88 3.54
C GLY A 65 9.78 10.19 4.79
N ALA A 66 8.60 10.77 4.64
CA ALA A 66 7.75 11.05 5.79
C ALA A 66 7.38 9.75 6.52
N TYR A 67 7.23 9.85 7.84
CA TYR A 67 6.86 8.71 8.66
C TYR A 67 5.36 8.61 8.77
N LEU A 68 4.86 7.39 8.55
CA LEU A 68 3.44 7.06 8.69
C LEU A 68 3.30 5.81 9.53
N TYR A 69 2.16 5.63 10.15
CA TYR A 69 1.92 4.52 11.07
C TYR A 69 1.29 3.34 10.35
N PHE A 70 1.87 2.15 10.54
CA PHE A 70 1.44 0.90 9.90
C PHE A 70 1.03 -0.13 10.94
N ASP A 71 0.12 -1.00 10.55
CA ASP A 71 -0.28 -2.15 11.37
C ASP A 71 -0.94 -3.16 10.44
N HIS A 72 -0.14 -4.04 9.84
CA HIS A 72 -0.66 -4.98 8.86
C HIS A 72 0.26 -6.18 8.66
N SER A 73 -0.31 -7.27 8.16
CA SER A 73 0.42 -8.49 7.80
C SER A 73 0.33 -8.80 6.32
N TYR A 74 -0.49 -8.06 5.56
CA TYR A 74 -0.69 -8.25 4.14
C TYR A 74 -0.51 -6.91 3.44
N TYR A 75 -0.19 -6.95 2.16
CA TYR A 75 -0.10 -5.72 1.38
C TYR A 75 -0.57 -5.98 -0.04
N ALA A 76 -0.94 -4.90 -0.72
CA ALA A 76 -1.45 -4.99 -2.07
C ALA A 76 -0.33 -5.17 -3.08
N ALA A 77 -0.55 -6.06 -4.03
CA ALA A 77 0.34 -6.25 -5.17
C ALA A 77 -0.49 -6.00 -6.42
N PRO A 78 -0.59 -4.75 -6.88
CA PRO A 78 -1.42 -4.43 -8.04
C PRO A 78 -0.88 -5.04 -9.31
N ALA A 79 -1.77 -5.41 -10.22
CA ALA A 79 -1.38 -5.95 -11.52
C ALA A 79 -0.58 -4.94 -12.33
N ASP A 80 -0.93 -3.65 -12.22
CA ASP A 80 -0.22 -2.56 -12.87
C ASP A 80 0.53 -1.76 -11.81
N PRO A 81 1.86 -1.86 -11.76
CA PRO A 81 2.63 -1.13 -10.74
C PRO A 81 2.54 0.39 -10.87
N ALA A 82 2.06 0.91 -11.99
CA ALA A 82 1.93 2.35 -12.17
C ALA A 82 0.91 2.96 -11.23
N VAL A 83 0.01 2.16 -10.65
CA VAL A 83 -0.97 2.68 -9.68
C VAL A 83 -0.38 2.82 -8.27
N ILE A 84 0.84 2.34 -8.03
CA ILE A 84 1.49 2.50 -6.73
C ILE A 84 1.93 3.95 -6.57
N ALA A 85 1.32 4.62 -5.60
CA ALA A 85 1.62 6.03 -5.35
C ALA A 85 2.68 6.19 -4.27
N LEU A 86 2.61 5.37 -3.22
CA LEU A 86 3.58 5.35 -2.13
C LEU A 86 4.04 3.92 -1.88
N ALA A 87 5.31 3.78 -1.54
CA ALA A 87 5.89 2.49 -1.16
C ALA A 87 6.62 2.64 0.18
N THR A 88 6.79 1.54 0.86
CA THR A 88 7.57 1.48 2.09
C THR A 88 8.39 0.20 2.10
N GLU A 89 9.37 0.12 2.98
CA GLU A 89 10.22 -1.05 3.05
C GLU A 89 10.24 -1.65 4.44
N HIS A 90 10.09 -2.97 4.50
CA HIS A 90 10.17 -3.74 5.74
C HIS A 90 10.72 -5.11 5.39
N GLY A 91 12.01 -5.16 5.03
CA GLY A 91 12.62 -6.38 4.50
C GLY A 91 12.30 -6.65 3.04
N VAL A 92 11.16 -6.20 2.60
CA VAL A 92 10.74 -6.19 1.20
C VAL A 92 10.10 -4.85 0.93
N THR A 93 10.12 -4.44 -0.33
CA THR A 93 9.44 -3.21 -0.74
C THR A 93 7.96 -3.52 -0.90
N MET A 94 7.12 -2.74 -0.22
CA MET A 94 5.69 -2.96 -0.19
C MET A 94 4.93 -1.74 -0.69
N THR A 95 3.78 -1.98 -1.27
CA THR A 95 2.83 -0.92 -1.57
C THR A 95 2.33 -0.30 -0.27
N ALA A 96 2.44 1.02 -0.16
CA ALA A 96 1.88 1.75 0.96
C ALA A 96 0.61 2.49 0.58
N ALA A 97 0.48 2.92 -0.67
CA ALA A 97 -0.73 3.57 -1.16
C ALA A 97 -0.89 3.35 -2.66
N LEU A 98 -2.14 3.31 -3.09
CA LEU A 98 -2.53 3.16 -4.49
C LEU A 98 -3.36 4.36 -4.91
N ARG A 99 -3.18 4.77 -6.16
CA ARG A 99 -3.99 5.83 -6.75
C ARG A 99 -4.39 5.43 -8.16
N ARG A 100 -5.69 5.42 -8.41
CA ARG A 100 -6.22 5.19 -9.75
C ARG A 100 -7.43 6.08 -9.93
N ASP A 101 -7.34 7.03 -10.86
CA ASP A 101 -8.39 8.01 -11.10
C ASP A 101 -8.80 8.69 -9.80
N ASN A 102 -10.05 8.61 -9.40
CA ASN A 102 -10.53 9.23 -8.17
C ASN A 102 -10.48 8.30 -6.96
N VAL A 103 -9.81 7.15 -7.09
CA VAL A 103 -9.69 6.20 -5.99
C VAL A 103 -8.30 6.33 -5.36
N PHE A 104 -8.27 6.48 -4.06
CA PHE A 104 -7.04 6.47 -3.29
C PHE A 104 -7.20 5.47 -2.16
N ALA A 105 -6.23 4.57 -2.04
CA ALA A 105 -6.23 3.56 -1.00
C ALA A 105 -4.89 3.56 -0.30
N CYS A 106 -4.88 3.44 1.03
CA CYS A 106 -3.63 3.41 1.76
C CYS A 106 -3.61 2.27 2.76
N GLN A 107 -2.41 1.75 3.00
CA GLN A 107 -2.17 0.69 3.96
C GLN A 107 -2.02 1.25 5.36
N PHE A 108 -1.37 2.41 5.48
CA PHE A 108 -1.13 3.04 6.77
C PHE A 108 -2.41 3.66 7.32
N HIS A 109 -2.34 4.05 8.58
CA HIS A 109 -3.45 4.69 9.28
C HIS A 109 -3.20 6.19 9.36
N PRO A 110 -3.81 7.00 8.47
CA PRO A 110 -3.60 8.46 8.53
C PRO A 110 -4.02 9.04 9.88
N GLU A 111 -5.09 8.50 10.46
CA GLU A 111 -5.60 9.01 11.73
C GLU A 111 -4.64 8.77 12.88
N LYS A 112 -3.68 7.84 12.71
CA LYS A 112 -2.65 7.56 13.72
C LYS A 112 -1.29 8.11 13.34
N SER A 113 -1.22 8.87 12.26
CA SER A 113 0.06 9.33 11.71
C SER A 113 0.35 10.79 12.02
N GLN A 114 -0.26 11.34 13.05
CA GLN A 114 -0.02 12.69 13.56
C GLN A 114 -0.15 13.74 12.46
N ALA A 115 0.77 14.70 12.42
CA ALA A 115 0.65 15.85 11.51
C ALA A 115 0.66 15.44 10.04
N VAL A 116 1.48 14.46 9.68
CA VAL A 116 1.56 13.98 8.29
C VAL A 116 0.24 13.35 7.88
N GLY A 117 -0.35 12.55 8.76
CA GLY A 117 -1.63 11.91 8.49
C GLY A 117 -2.75 12.93 8.35
N LEU A 118 -2.77 13.93 9.22
CA LEU A 118 -3.76 14.99 9.14
C LEU A 118 -3.63 15.79 7.85
N GLN A 119 -2.39 16.06 7.43
CA GLN A 119 -2.16 16.76 6.17
C GLN A 119 -2.69 15.96 4.99
N LEU A 120 -2.47 14.66 5.01
CA LEU A 120 -2.97 13.79 3.94
C LEU A 120 -4.51 13.79 3.91
N LEU A 121 -5.14 13.67 5.07
CA LEU A 121 -6.60 13.70 5.15
C LEU A 121 -7.16 15.05 4.67
N ARG A 122 -6.51 16.14 5.04
CA ARG A 122 -6.91 17.44 4.57
C ARG A 122 -6.80 17.54 3.05
N ASN A 123 -5.70 17.04 2.50
CA ASN A 123 -5.52 17.04 1.05
C ASN A 123 -6.59 16.22 0.35
N PHE A 124 -6.97 15.11 0.95
CA PHE A 124 -8.00 14.26 0.38
C PHE A 124 -9.33 15.01 0.30
N VAL A 125 -9.69 15.71 1.36
CA VAL A 125 -10.94 16.47 1.39
C VAL A 125 -10.91 17.65 0.42
N GLU A 126 -9.77 18.31 0.29
CA GLU A 126 -9.68 19.57 -0.47
C GLU A 126 -9.28 19.36 -1.93
N ARG A 127 -8.54 18.30 -2.25
CA ARG A 127 -7.89 18.14 -3.56
C ARG A 127 -8.20 16.86 -4.30
N ALA A 128 -8.90 15.97 -3.66
CA ALA A 128 -9.17 14.67 -4.27
C ALA A 128 -10.18 14.72 -5.41
#